data_1cec394f2038a833aae85a165ce094df
#
_entry.id   1cec394f2038a833aae85a165ce094df
#
_cell.length_a   1.000
_cell.length_b   1.000
_cell.length_c   1.000
_cell.angle_alpha   90.00
_cell.angle_beta   90.00
_cell.angle_gamma   90.00
#
_symmetry.space_group_name_H-M   'P 1'
#
loop_
_entity.id
_entity.type
_entity.pdbx_description
1 polymer ?
#
loop_
_entity_poly.entity_id
_entity_poly.type
_entity_poly.pdbx_seq_one_letter_code
_entity_poly.pdbx_strand_id
1 'polypeptide(L)'
;DNSFINPVPHMSLVFGDEHSKYLAARYEAFRTQKLFERMEFSTERDKIAEWAPLTVAGRAADEPIAATWAPEGTDVDFGALTKSMVDYLQTHGVEVRYGYQVTDVSRESDGSWTIQAKNRINKEEPLTVHTKFVFLGAGGGALHLLQKSGIEEGKGYGGFPVSGLFLRSTNEATASQHNAKVYGQASVGAPPMSVPHLDTRYVDGKRSLLFGPYAGFKPNFLKQGSYFDLPLSVRLNNVYPMTRAGAANTSLVKYLV
;
A
#
# COMPACT_ATOMS: atom_id res chain seq x y z
N ASP A 1 14.73 -18.57 2.98
CA ASP A 1 13.78 -18.71 1.89
C ASP A 1 13.46 -17.35 1.30
N ASN A 2 13.72 -17.14 0.01
CA ASN A 2 13.47 -15.89 -0.72
C ASN A 2 12.31 -16.06 -1.72
N SER A 3 11.46 -17.06 -1.53
CA SER A 3 10.32 -17.37 -2.42
C SER A 3 9.30 -16.23 -2.55
N PHE A 4 9.33 -15.27 -1.63
CA PHE A 4 8.49 -14.08 -1.66
C PHE A 4 9.04 -12.93 -2.53
N ILE A 5 10.27 -13.04 -3.06
CA ILE A 5 10.90 -12.03 -3.94
C ILE A 5 10.81 -12.52 -5.38
N ASN A 6 10.14 -11.77 -6.21
CA ASN A 6 9.96 -12.08 -7.62
C ASN A 6 10.60 -10.97 -8.46
N PRO A 7 11.59 -11.27 -9.33
CA PRO A 7 12.13 -10.30 -10.26
C PRO A 7 11.04 -9.82 -11.21
N VAL A 8 10.72 -8.53 -11.16
CA VAL A 8 9.75 -7.87 -12.03
C VAL A 8 10.31 -6.50 -12.38
N PRO A 9 10.69 -6.24 -13.63
CA PRO A 9 11.23 -4.96 -14.05
C PRO A 9 10.30 -3.79 -13.69
N HIS A 10 10.91 -2.64 -13.43
CA HIS A 10 10.19 -1.39 -13.15
C HIS A 10 10.26 -0.47 -14.36
N MET A 11 9.14 0.09 -14.75
CA MET A 11 9.00 1.00 -15.89
C MET A 11 8.30 2.28 -15.45
N SER A 12 8.87 3.43 -15.78
CA SER A 12 8.12 4.68 -15.80
C SER A 12 7.67 4.94 -17.23
N LEU A 13 6.38 5.24 -17.41
CA LEU A 13 5.77 5.46 -18.71
C LEU A 13 5.02 6.79 -18.70
N VAL A 14 5.27 7.61 -19.70
CA VAL A 14 4.64 8.92 -19.83
C VAL A 14 4.17 9.18 -21.25
N PHE A 15 3.21 10.08 -21.38
CA PHE A 15 2.62 10.52 -22.64
C PHE A 15 2.68 12.04 -22.76
N GLY A 16 2.83 12.52 -24.00
CA GLY A 16 2.95 13.95 -24.31
C GLY A 16 4.38 14.48 -24.18
N ASP A 17 4.65 15.57 -24.88
CA ASP A 17 5.99 16.14 -25.03
C ASP A 17 6.59 16.65 -23.72
N GLU A 18 5.79 17.29 -22.86
CA GLU A 18 6.25 17.84 -21.59
C GLU A 18 6.73 16.74 -20.64
N HIS A 19 5.92 15.69 -20.48
CA HIS A 19 6.27 14.56 -19.64
C HIS A 19 7.44 13.75 -20.21
N SER A 20 7.53 13.62 -21.53
CA SER A 20 8.65 12.96 -22.19
C SER A 20 9.97 13.68 -21.95
N LYS A 21 9.99 15.02 -22.04
CA LYS A 21 11.17 15.84 -21.71
C LYS A 21 11.57 15.71 -20.23
N TYR A 22 10.58 15.72 -19.34
CA TYR A 22 10.84 15.53 -17.91
C TYR A 22 11.45 14.13 -17.64
N LEU A 23 10.90 13.08 -18.23
CA LEU A 23 11.39 11.71 -18.03
C LEU A 23 12.80 11.53 -18.58
N ALA A 24 13.11 12.15 -19.72
CA ALA A 24 14.47 12.16 -20.30
C ALA A 24 15.47 12.83 -19.36
N ALA A 25 15.13 14.02 -18.81
CA ALA A 25 15.99 14.72 -17.86
C ALA A 25 16.21 13.92 -16.56
N ARG A 26 15.16 13.26 -16.09
CA ARG A 26 15.24 12.37 -14.92
C ARG A 26 16.13 11.16 -15.19
N TYR A 27 16.03 10.55 -16.36
CA TYR A 27 16.89 9.45 -16.78
C TYR A 27 18.37 9.87 -16.78
N GLU A 28 18.71 11.02 -17.38
CA GLU A 28 20.08 11.54 -17.40
C GLU A 28 20.64 11.77 -15.99
N ALA A 29 19.81 12.23 -15.05
CA ALA A 29 20.21 12.42 -13.66
C ALA A 29 20.48 11.10 -12.93
N PHE A 30 19.76 10.04 -13.26
CA PHE A 30 19.84 8.77 -12.53
C PHE A 30 20.85 7.78 -13.12
N ARG A 31 21.05 7.74 -14.45
CA ARG A 31 21.91 6.75 -15.11
C ARG A 31 23.38 6.75 -14.65
N THR A 32 23.82 7.83 -14.02
CA THR A 32 25.16 7.94 -13.42
C THR A 32 25.29 7.28 -12.06
N GLN A 33 24.17 6.89 -11.45
CA GLN A 33 24.13 6.24 -10.14
C GLN A 33 24.18 4.72 -10.31
N LYS A 34 24.99 4.05 -9.49
CA LYS A 34 25.19 2.59 -9.56
C LYS A 34 23.91 1.77 -9.58
N LEU A 35 22.87 2.21 -8.82
CA LEU A 35 21.59 1.50 -8.76
C LEU A 35 20.79 1.57 -10.06
N PHE A 36 21.13 2.49 -10.98
CA PHE A 36 20.42 2.73 -12.23
C PHE A 36 21.30 2.59 -13.46
N GLU A 37 22.51 2.01 -13.33
CA GLU A 37 23.48 1.86 -14.43
C GLU A 37 22.94 1.04 -15.60
N ARG A 38 21.99 0.14 -15.36
CA ARG A 38 21.33 -0.70 -16.37
C ARG A 38 19.96 -0.18 -16.80
N MET A 39 19.56 0.99 -16.29
CA MET A 39 18.30 1.61 -16.70
C MET A 39 18.40 2.05 -18.16
N GLU A 40 17.39 1.72 -18.95
CA GLU A 40 17.24 2.15 -20.35
C GLU A 40 16.19 3.25 -20.46
N PHE A 41 16.29 4.08 -21.50
CA PHE A 41 15.29 5.08 -21.87
C PHE A 41 14.96 4.93 -23.36
N SER A 42 13.67 5.05 -23.70
CA SER A 42 13.23 5.05 -25.10
C SER A 42 12.02 5.93 -25.31
N THR A 43 11.95 6.52 -26.51
CA THR A 43 10.75 7.17 -27.07
C THR A 43 10.19 6.36 -28.25
N GLU A 44 10.82 5.24 -28.58
CA GLU A 44 10.40 4.37 -29.66
C GLU A 44 9.28 3.44 -29.21
N ARG A 45 8.12 3.56 -29.85
CA ARG A 45 6.92 2.80 -29.49
C ARG A 45 7.14 1.28 -29.56
N ASP A 46 7.86 0.81 -30.57
CA ASP A 46 8.13 -0.61 -30.74
C ASP A 46 9.02 -1.15 -29.61
N LYS A 47 10.03 -0.37 -29.20
CA LYS A 47 10.87 -0.72 -28.05
C LYS A 47 10.09 -0.75 -26.75
N ILE A 48 9.18 0.21 -26.54
CA ILE A 48 8.31 0.25 -25.38
C ILE A 48 7.31 -0.92 -25.39
N ALA A 49 6.83 -1.31 -26.58
CA ALA A 49 5.97 -2.48 -26.75
C ALA A 49 6.69 -3.81 -26.43
N GLU A 50 7.98 -3.93 -26.71
CA GLU A 50 8.79 -5.08 -26.30
C GLU A 50 8.83 -5.21 -24.76
N TRP A 51 8.95 -4.10 -24.04
CA TRP A 51 8.98 -4.08 -22.57
C TRP A 51 7.63 -4.37 -21.95
N ALA A 52 6.57 -3.73 -22.47
CA ALA A 52 5.22 -3.81 -21.88
C ALA A 52 4.11 -3.63 -22.94
N PRO A 53 3.81 -4.65 -23.74
CA PRO A 53 2.92 -4.54 -24.91
C PRO A 53 1.52 -4.03 -24.58
N LEU A 54 0.98 -4.40 -23.42
CA LEU A 54 -0.37 -3.97 -23.00
C LEU A 54 -0.47 -2.45 -22.73
N THR A 55 0.65 -1.75 -22.58
CA THR A 55 0.64 -0.30 -22.31
C THR A 55 0.52 0.56 -23.56
N VAL A 56 0.83 0.01 -24.73
CA VAL A 56 0.79 0.70 -26.02
C VAL A 56 -0.34 0.21 -26.92
N ALA A 57 -0.90 -0.96 -26.62
CA ALA A 57 -1.98 -1.53 -27.41
C ALA A 57 -3.23 -0.61 -27.41
N GLY A 58 -3.78 -0.35 -28.61
CA GLY A 58 -4.99 0.46 -28.78
C GLY A 58 -4.80 1.97 -28.60
N ARG A 59 -3.57 2.47 -28.41
CA ARG A 59 -3.27 3.91 -28.34
C ARG A 59 -2.99 4.50 -29.72
N ALA A 60 -3.27 5.78 -29.89
CA ALA A 60 -2.98 6.50 -31.12
C ALA A 60 -1.49 6.44 -31.46
N ALA A 61 -1.18 6.17 -32.74
CA ALA A 61 0.21 5.96 -33.18
C ALA A 61 1.07 7.23 -33.12
N ASP A 62 0.44 8.39 -33.22
CA ASP A 62 1.06 9.72 -33.20
C ASP A 62 1.16 10.34 -31.80
N GLU A 63 0.62 9.69 -30.76
CA GLU A 63 0.75 10.16 -29.38
C GLU A 63 2.22 10.07 -28.92
N PRO A 64 2.88 11.19 -28.55
CA PRO A 64 4.24 11.16 -28.01
C PRO A 64 4.31 10.29 -26.76
N ILE A 65 5.30 9.41 -26.71
CA ILE A 65 5.49 8.44 -25.63
C ILE A 65 6.96 8.40 -25.23
N ALA A 66 7.22 8.23 -23.94
CA ALA A 66 8.55 7.94 -23.43
C ALA A 66 8.47 6.99 -22.24
N ALA A 67 9.49 6.13 -22.11
CA ALA A 67 9.58 5.23 -20.99
C ALA A 67 11.03 5.04 -20.51
N THR A 68 11.18 4.74 -19.21
CA THR A 68 12.40 4.16 -18.65
C THR A 68 12.13 2.71 -18.26
N TRP A 69 13.16 1.88 -18.39
CA TRP A 69 13.12 0.47 -18.03
C TRP A 69 14.26 0.13 -17.09
N ALA A 70 13.95 -0.37 -15.89
CA ALA A 70 14.92 -0.84 -14.90
C ALA A 70 14.72 -2.34 -14.67
N PRO A 71 15.64 -3.19 -15.20
CA PRO A 71 15.49 -4.65 -15.15
C PRO A 71 15.61 -5.23 -13.73
N GLU A 72 16.23 -4.51 -12.79
CA GLU A 72 16.44 -4.93 -11.41
C GLU A 72 15.20 -4.76 -10.51
N GLY A 73 14.08 -4.35 -11.06
CA GLY A 73 12.83 -4.22 -10.31
C GLY A 73 12.38 -5.54 -9.67
N THR A 74 11.65 -5.46 -8.58
CA THR A 74 11.13 -6.63 -7.87
C THR A 74 9.68 -6.46 -7.47
N ASP A 75 8.95 -7.56 -7.44
CA ASP A 75 7.68 -7.68 -6.73
C ASP A 75 7.86 -8.51 -5.47
N VAL A 76 7.25 -8.07 -4.37
CA VAL A 76 7.27 -8.77 -3.09
C VAL A 76 5.89 -9.34 -2.80
N ASP A 77 5.81 -10.66 -2.64
CA ASP A 77 4.64 -11.33 -2.09
C ASP A 77 4.64 -11.10 -0.57
N PHE A 78 3.96 -10.03 -0.13
CA PHE A 78 3.92 -9.65 1.29
C PHE A 78 3.22 -10.68 2.17
N GLY A 79 2.30 -11.48 1.62
CA GLY A 79 1.68 -12.58 2.34
C GLY A 79 2.71 -13.66 2.66
N ALA A 80 3.46 -14.10 1.67
CA ALA A 80 4.53 -15.09 1.83
C ALA A 80 5.66 -14.56 2.75
N LEU A 81 6.07 -13.29 2.59
CA LEU A 81 7.05 -12.66 3.48
C LEU A 81 6.56 -12.66 4.93
N THR A 82 5.34 -12.21 5.18
CA THR A 82 4.77 -12.17 6.54
C THR A 82 4.73 -13.56 7.15
N LYS A 83 4.28 -14.55 6.38
CA LYS A 83 4.26 -15.94 6.84
C LYS A 83 5.66 -16.43 7.21
N SER A 84 6.66 -16.21 6.35
CA SER A 84 8.05 -16.57 6.59
C SER A 84 8.61 -15.92 7.86
N MET A 85 8.32 -14.64 8.09
CA MET A 85 8.74 -13.94 9.31
C MET A 85 8.07 -14.51 10.56
N VAL A 86 6.77 -14.82 10.51
CA VAL A 86 6.05 -15.41 11.64
C VAL A 86 6.53 -16.81 11.93
N ASP A 87 6.73 -17.65 10.92
CA ASP A 87 7.28 -19.01 11.07
C ASP A 87 8.69 -18.95 11.73
N TYR A 88 9.52 -18.00 11.30
CA TYR A 88 10.84 -17.76 11.92
C TYR A 88 10.72 -17.39 13.40
N LEU A 89 9.83 -16.47 13.75
CA LEU A 89 9.62 -16.05 15.15
C LEU A 89 9.15 -17.23 16.02
N GLN A 90 8.24 -18.06 15.52
CA GLN A 90 7.76 -19.23 16.25
C GLN A 90 8.88 -20.26 16.51
N THR A 91 9.78 -20.48 15.54
CA THR A 91 10.95 -21.37 15.73
C THR A 91 11.97 -20.81 16.73
N HIS A 92 11.88 -19.50 17.06
CA HIS A 92 12.72 -18.83 18.05
C HIS A 92 12.01 -18.56 19.37
N GLY A 93 10.94 -19.32 19.66
CA GLY A 93 10.26 -19.31 20.96
C GLY A 93 9.25 -18.17 21.14
N VAL A 94 8.91 -17.44 20.09
CA VAL A 94 7.84 -16.43 20.14
C VAL A 94 6.48 -17.13 20.02
N GLU A 95 5.61 -16.90 20.97
CA GLU A 95 4.23 -17.39 20.91
C GLU A 95 3.39 -16.52 19.97
N VAL A 96 2.80 -17.13 18.94
CA VAL A 96 1.89 -16.45 18.00
C VAL A 96 0.51 -17.07 18.11
N ARG A 97 -0.47 -16.24 18.45
CA ARG A 97 -1.87 -16.65 18.61
C ARG A 97 -2.72 -16.13 17.48
N TYR A 98 -3.12 -17.01 16.58
CA TYR A 98 -4.03 -16.69 15.48
C TYR A 98 -5.49 -16.70 15.94
N GLY A 99 -6.34 -16.01 15.18
CA GLY A 99 -7.78 -15.97 15.42
C GLY A 99 -8.21 -15.06 16.57
N TYR A 100 -7.28 -14.36 17.24
CA TYR A 100 -7.58 -13.41 18.28
C TYR A 100 -7.63 -11.97 17.77
N GLN A 101 -8.67 -11.27 18.15
CA GLN A 101 -8.80 -9.83 17.96
C GLN A 101 -8.60 -9.11 19.29
N VAL A 102 -7.57 -8.29 19.39
CA VAL A 102 -7.38 -7.39 20.53
C VAL A 102 -8.54 -6.39 20.56
N THR A 103 -9.22 -6.33 21.70
CA THR A 103 -10.39 -5.47 21.90
C THR A 103 -10.12 -4.32 22.85
N ASP A 104 -9.12 -4.48 23.73
CA ASP A 104 -8.74 -3.45 24.69
C ASP A 104 -7.26 -3.51 25.03
N VAL A 105 -6.70 -2.34 25.36
CA VAL A 105 -5.33 -2.16 25.86
C VAL A 105 -5.40 -1.09 26.94
N SER A 106 -5.15 -1.46 28.17
CA SER A 106 -5.21 -0.56 29.32
C SER A 106 -3.92 -0.58 30.10
N ARG A 107 -3.51 0.60 30.61
CA ARG A 107 -2.34 0.74 31.47
C ARG A 107 -2.73 0.58 32.92
N GLU A 108 -1.98 -0.24 33.65
CA GLU A 108 -2.17 -0.48 35.07
C GLU A 108 -1.46 0.59 35.93
N SER A 109 -1.80 0.66 37.20
CA SER A 109 -1.22 1.63 38.14
C SER A 109 0.26 1.42 38.43
N ASP A 110 0.77 0.19 38.22
CA ASP A 110 2.19 -0.17 38.35
C ASP A 110 3.00 0.10 37.06
N GLY A 111 2.34 0.61 36.01
CA GLY A 111 2.95 0.90 34.73
C GLY A 111 2.95 -0.27 33.75
N SER A 112 2.49 -1.44 34.15
CA SER A 112 2.26 -2.58 33.26
C SER A 112 1.01 -2.38 32.38
N TRP A 113 0.74 -3.34 31.52
CA TRP A 113 -0.39 -3.31 30.58
C TRP A 113 -1.24 -4.55 30.69
N THR A 114 -2.54 -4.37 30.58
CA THR A 114 -3.52 -5.43 30.38
C THR A 114 -4.06 -5.37 28.95
N ILE A 115 -3.95 -6.46 28.23
CA ILE A 115 -4.48 -6.63 26.87
C ILE A 115 -5.64 -7.59 26.92
N GLN A 116 -6.81 -7.19 26.40
CA GLN A 116 -7.95 -8.08 26.23
C GLN A 116 -8.14 -8.42 24.77
N ALA A 117 -8.37 -9.70 24.49
CA ALA A 117 -8.63 -10.19 23.14
C ALA A 117 -9.80 -11.18 23.13
N LYS A 118 -10.53 -11.21 22.02
CA LYS A 118 -11.62 -12.14 21.74
C LYS A 118 -11.17 -13.13 20.66
N ASN A 119 -11.40 -14.41 20.92
CA ASN A 119 -11.25 -15.41 19.89
C ASN A 119 -12.37 -15.24 18.84
N ARG A 120 -12.00 -15.08 17.58
CA ARG A 120 -12.94 -14.89 16.46
C ARG A 120 -13.48 -16.20 15.91
N ILE A 121 -12.83 -17.30 16.22
CA ILE A 121 -13.19 -18.66 15.79
C ILE A 121 -14.05 -19.30 16.90
N ASN A 122 -13.52 -19.33 18.14
CA ASN A 122 -14.23 -19.80 19.34
C ASN A 122 -14.51 -18.62 20.26
N LYS A 123 -15.75 -18.12 20.25
CA LYS A 123 -16.15 -16.91 21.00
C LYS A 123 -16.14 -17.09 22.52
N GLU A 124 -16.09 -18.32 23.02
CA GLU A 124 -16.14 -18.67 24.43
C GLU A 124 -14.75 -18.61 25.10
N GLU A 125 -13.69 -18.37 24.35
CA GLU A 125 -12.33 -18.30 24.88
C GLU A 125 -11.75 -16.88 24.80
N PRO A 126 -12.14 -15.96 25.71
CA PRO A 126 -11.48 -14.68 25.82
C PRO A 126 -10.04 -14.86 26.31
N LEU A 127 -9.16 -13.97 25.88
CA LEU A 127 -7.76 -13.96 26.31
C LEU A 127 -7.46 -12.65 27.03
N THR A 128 -6.84 -12.75 28.22
CA THR A 128 -6.24 -11.60 28.91
C THR A 128 -4.75 -11.85 29.06
N VAL A 129 -3.95 -10.83 28.69
CA VAL A 129 -2.48 -10.88 28.79
C VAL A 129 -2.00 -9.69 29.60
N HIS A 130 -1.13 -9.91 30.59
CA HIS A 130 -0.43 -8.87 31.33
C HIS A 130 1.01 -8.80 30.85
N THR A 131 1.51 -7.59 30.60
CA THR A 131 2.85 -7.38 30.06
C THR A 131 3.42 -6.02 30.45
N LYS A 132 4.75 -5.92 30.44
CA LYS A 132 5.46 -4.65 30.73
C LYS A 132 5.53 -3.71 29.53
N PHE A 133 5.35 -4.22 28.32
CA PHE A 133 5.47 -3.44 27.09
C PHE A 133 4.49 -3.93 26.04
N VAL A 134 3.92 -3.01 25.26
CA VAL A 134 3.00 -3.30 24.15
C VAL A 134 3.50 -2.58 22.89
N PHE A 135 3.58 -3.31 21.79
CA PHE A 135 3.79 -2.75 20.45
C PHE A 135 2.50 -2.87 19.63
N LEU A 136 1.95 -1.74 19.18
CA LEU A 136 0.72 -1.70 18.41
C LEU A 136 1.01 -1.79 16.89
N GLY A 137 1.20 -3.00 16.38
CA GLY A 137 1.39 -3.27 14.95
C GLY A 137 0.09 -3.60 14.20
N ALA A 138 -1.04 -3.02 14.58
CA ALA A 138 -2.38 -3.42 14.14
C ALA A 138 -2.87 -2.77 12.83
N GLY A 139 -1.97 -2.16 12.04
CA GLY A 139 -2.33 -1.52 10.77
C GLY A 139 -3.48 -0.51 10.94
N GLY A 140 -4.54 -0.62 10.14
CA GLY A 140 -5.71 0.26 10.25
C GLY A 140 -6.45 0.18 11.60
N GLY A 141 -6.29 -0.92 12.36
CA GLY A 141 -6.85 -1.05 13.72
C GLY A 141 -6.05 -0.32 14.80
N ALA A 142 -4.85 0.17 14.50
CA ALA A 142 -3.95 0.76 15.50
C ALA A 142 -4.53 2.02 16.16
N LEU A 143 -5.25 2.87 15.42
CA LEU A 143 -5.83 4.10 15.97
C LEU A 143 -6.80 3.83 17.13
N HIS A 144 -7.70 2.86 16.97
CA HIS A 144 -8.64 2.52 18.02
C HIS A 144 -7.94 1.97 19.28
N LEU A 145 -6.91 1.14 19.11
CA LEU A 145 -6.14 0.61 20.23
C LEU A 145 -5.28 1.70 20.90
N LEU A 146 -4.70 2.61 20.11
CA LEU A 146 -3.99 3.77 20.63
C LEU A 146 -4.92 4.65 21.50
N GLN A 147 -6.14 4.91 21.03
CA GLN A 147 -7.12 5.67 21.80
C GLN A 147 -7.54 4.97 23.10
N LYS A 148 -7.58 3.63 23.12
CA LYS A 148 -7.89 2.83 24.30
C LYS A 148 -6.74 2.76 25.29
N SER A 149 -5.50 2.81 24.81
CA SER A 149 -4.31 2.78 25.68
C SER A 149 -4.24 3.97 26.66
N GLY A 150 -4.94 5.07 26.36
CA GLY A 150 -5.03 6.24 27.22
C GLY A 150 -3.73 7.04 27.36
N ILE A 151 -2.66 6.74 26.59
CA ILE A 151 -1.41 7.49 26.66
C ILE A 151 -1.60 8.93 26.16
N GLU A 152 -0.96 9.89 26.82
CA GLU A 152 -1.09 11.32 26.51
C GLU A 152 -0.65 11.64 25.09
N GLU A 153 0.44 11.00 24.65
CA GLU A 153 1.02 11.17 23.31
C GLU A 153 0.08 10.67 22.18
N GLY A 154 -0.90 9.84 22.53
CA GLY A 154 -1.94 9.35 21.60
C GLY A 154 -3.07 10.34 21.35
N LYS A 155 -3.15 11.44 22.11
CA LYS A 155 -4.20 12.46 21.94
C LYS A 155 -3.99 13.28 20.67
N GLY A 156 -5.08 13.67 20.03
CA GLY A 156 -5.09 14.50 18.82
C GLY A 156 -4.89 13.71 17.51
N TYR A 157 -4.53 12.44 17.56
CA TYR A 157 -4.47 11.62 16.35
C TYR A 157 -5.86 11.24 15.85
N GLY A 158 -6.05 11.38 14.52
CA GLY A 158 -7.29 11.03 13.84
C GLY A 158 -7.03 10.29 12.53
N GLY A 159 -8.04 9.62 12.00
CA GLY A 159 -7.96 8.93 10.71
C GLY A 159 -8.44 9.81 9.57
N PHE A 160 -7.75 9.73 8.43
CA PHE A 160 -8.22 10.21 7.14
C PHE A 160 -8.10 9.02 6.16
N PRO A 161 -9.11 8.14 6.11
CA PRO A 161 -9.01 6.90 5.37
C PRO A 161 -9.13 7.15 3.87
N VAL A 162 -8.08 6.76 3.15
CA VAL A 162 -8.06 6.73 1.68
C VAL A 162 -8.06 5.26 1.27
N SER A 163 -8.99 4.88 0.42
CA SER A 163 -9.05 3.54 -0.15
C SER A 163 -8.44 3.52 -1.55
N GLY A 164 -7.84 2.39 -1.93
CA GLY A 164 -7.39 2.13 -3.30
C GLY A 164 -8.04 0.85 -3.82
N LEU A 165 -8.81 0.96 -4.89
CA LEU A 165 -9.38 -0.20 -5.58
C LEU A 165 -8.49 -0.59 -6.75
N PHE A 166 -8.23 -1.89 -6.89
CA PHE A 166 -7.52 -2.45 -8.04
C PHE A 166 -8.44 -3.37 -8.83
N LEU A 167 -8.38 -3.26 -10.14
CA LEU A 167 -8.84 -4.30 -11.03
C LEU A 167 -7.77 -5.39 -11.07
N ARG A 168 -8.14 -6.63 -10.85
CA ARG A 168 -7.22 -7.78 -10.86
C ARG A 168 -7.65 -8.80 -11.89
N SER A 169 -6.73 -9.16 -12.78
CA SER A 169 -6.88 -10.33 -13.65
C SER A 169 -5.99 -11.46 -13.16
N THR A 170 -6.60 -12.64 -12.98
CA THR A 170 -5.90 -13.90 -12.70
C THR A 170 -5.88 -14.82 -13.93
N ASN A 171 -6.37 -14.34 -15.08
CA ASN A 171 -6.30 -15.06 -16.33
C ASN A 171 -4.86 -15.16 -16.78
N GLU A 172 -4.33 -16.37 -16.86
CA GLU A 172 -2.92 -16.62 -17.18
C GLU A 172 -2.53 -16.11 -18.57
N ALA A 173 -3.40 -16.28 -19.57
CA ALA A 173 -3.17 -15.79 -20.92
C ALA A 173 -3.02 -14.26 -21.00
N THR A 174 -3.76 -13.53 -20.15
CA THR A 174 -3.64 -12.07 -20.05
C THR A 174 -2.44 -11.67 -19.18
N ALA A 175 -2.28 -12.28 -18.00
CA ALA A 175 -1.23 -11.92 -17.06
C ALA A 175 0.18 -12.25 -17.60
N SER A 176 0.34 -13.28 -18.43
CA SER A 176 1.62 -13.64 -19.04
C SER A 176 2.11 -12.64 -20.09
N GLN A 177 1.22 -11.84 -20.68
CA GLN A 177 1.59 -10.82 -21.67
C GLN A 177 2.27 -9.58 -21.04
N HIS A 178 2.28 -9.47 -19.71
CA HIS A 178 2.85 -8.33 -19.02
C HIS A 178 3.81 -8.78 -17.95
N ASN A 179 5.04 -8.25 -17.95
CA ASN A 179 6.07 -8.57 -16.96
C ASN A 179 6.80 -7.32 -16.49
N ALA A 180 6.04 -6.37 -15.99
CA ALA A 180 6.58 -5.10 -15.48
C ALA A 180 5.70 -4.52 -14.37
N LYS A 181 6.27 -3.60 -13.61
CA LYS A 181 5.56 -2.62 -12.80
C LYS A 181 5.61 -1.29 -13.54
N VAL A 182 4.49 -0.85 -14.12
CA VAL A 182 4.44 0.33 -14.97
C VAL A 182 3.74 1.47 -14.25
N TYR A 183 4.48 2.51 -13.95
CA TYR A 183 4.00 3.72 -13.28
C TYR A 183 3.96 4.90 -14.25
N GLY A 184 2.82 5.57 -14.31
CA GLY A 184 2.67 6.85 -14.99
C GLY A 184 3.09 8.03 -14.12
N GLN A 185 3.07 9.21 -14.71
CA GLN A 185 3.29 10.47 -14.02
C GLN A 185 1.98 11.27 -13.96
N ALA A 186 1.62 11.70 -12.76
CA ALA A 186 0.52 12.62 -12.58
C ALA A 186 0.89 14.04 -13.05
N SER A 187 -0.07 14.76 -13.60
CA SER A 187 0.09 16.18 -13.92
C SER A 187 0.37 17.00 -12.66
N VAL A 188 1.05 18.13 -12.80
CA VAL A 188 1.32 19.05 -11.70
C VAL A 188 0.01 19.48 -11.05
N GLY A 189 -0.08 19.33 -9.71
CA GLY A 189 -1.28 19.66 -8.94
C GLY A 189 -2.36 18.57 -8.94
N ALA A 190 -2.16 17.45 -9.63
CA ALA A 190 -3.08 16.33 -9.54
C ALA A 190 -3.09 15.70 -8.14
N PRO A 191 -4.23 15.18 -7.67
CA PRO A 191 -4.32 14.52 -6.38
C PRO A 191 -3.42 13.28 -6.31
N PRO A 192 -2.98 12.86 -5.11
CA PRO A 192 -2.29 11.59 -4.94
C PRO A 192 -3.09 10.41 -5.50
N MET A 193 -2.40 9.43 -6.08
CA MET A 193 -3.00 8.22 -6.70
C MET A 193 -3.98 8.51 -7.85
N SER A 194 -3.80 9.63 -8.54
CA SER A 194 -4.63 10.00 -9.70
C SER A 194 -4.27 9.24 -10.98
N VAL A 195 -3.11 8.62 -11.02
CA VAL A 195 -2.65 7.82 -12.17
C VAL A 195 -2.58 6.35 -11.78
N PRO A 196 -3.51 5.51 -12.28
CA PRO A 196 -3.42 4.08 -12.12
C PRO A 196 -2.14 3.52 -12.77
N HIS A 197 -1.55 2.53 -12.14
CA HIS A 197 -0.43 1.78 -12.70
C HIS A 197 -0.84 0.36 -13.09
N LEU A 198 -0.08 -0.25 -14.00
CA LEU A 198 -0.30 -1.60 -14.48
C LEU A 198 0.84 -2.49 -14.01
N ASP A 199 0.54 -3.38 -13.09
CA ASP A 199 1.55 -4.15 -12.38
C ASP A 199 1.40 -5.65 -12.56
N THR A 200 2.50 -6.32 -12.86
CA THR A 200 2.65 -7.74 -12.51
C THR A 200 2.78 -7.85 -10.99
N ARG A 201 1.94 -8.69 -10.39
CA ARG A 201 1.95 -8.97 -8.95
C ARG A 201 1.93 -10.46 -8.69
N TYR A 202 2.70 -10.88 -7.70
CA TYR A 202 2.61 -12.22 -7.13
C TYR A 202 1.83 -12.17 -5.82
N VAL A 203 0.80 -13.01 -5.73
CA VAL A 203 -0.06 -13.14 -4.54
C VAL A 203 -0.26 -14.62 -4.28
N ASP A 204 0.15 -15.08 -3.11
CA ASP A 204 0.16 -16.51 -2.75
C ASP A 204 0.88 -17.38 -3.81
N GLY A 205 2.02 -16.89 -4.30
CA GLY A 205 2.82 -17.55 -5.34
C GLY A 205 2.22 -17.53 -6.74
N LYS A 206 1.06 -16.89 -6.95
CA LYS A 206 0.37 -16.83 -8.25
C LYS A 206 0.50 -15.47 -8.90
N ARG A 207 0.91 -15.47 -10.17
CA ARG A 207 1.00 -14.26 -10.99
C ARG A 207 -0.39 -13.69 -11.27
N SER A 208 -0.50 -12.40 -11.18
CA SER A 208 -1.71 -11.62 -11.48
C SER A 208 -1.32 -10.32 -12.15
N LEU A 209 -2.24 -9.76 -12.94
CA LEU A 209 -2.13 -8.41 -13.48
C LEU A 209 -3.06 -7.49 -12.68
N LEU A 210 -2.52 -6.41 -12.13
CA LEU A 210 -3.28 -5.40 -11.38
C LEU A 210 -3.26 -4.08 -12.12
N PHE A 211 -4.43 -3.43 -12.19
CA PHE A 211 -4.57 -2.08 -12.70
C PHE A 211 -5.24 -1.20 -11.64
N GLY A 212 -4.61 -0.13 -11.24
CA GLY A 212 -5.01 0.75 -10.14
C GLY A 212 -3.80 1.41 -9.48
N PRO A 213 -3.96 1.96 -8.25
CA PRO A 213 -5.22 2.07 -7.50
C PRO A 213 -6.16 3.13 -8.08
N TYR A 214 -7.46 2.91 -7.92
CA TYR A 214 -8.47 3.95 -8.04
C TYR A 214 -8.75 4.47 -6.65
N ALA A 215 -8.40 5.72 -6.40
CA ALA A 215 -8.56 6.33 -5.09
C ALA A 215 -10.04 6.56 -4.77
N GLY A 216 -10.39 6.42 -3.50
CA GLY A 216 -11.72 6.69 -2.99
C GLY A 216 -11.69 6.86 -1.47
N PHE A 217 -12.83 7.22 -0.90
CA PHE A 217 -13.01 7.34 0.53
C PHE A 217 -13.80 6.16 1.08
N LYS A 218 -13.28 5.52 2.14
CA LYS A 218 -14.01 4.49 2.89
C LYS A 218 -13.81 4.71 4.38
N PRO A 219 -14.88 4.85 5.19
CA PRO A 219 -14.75 5.08 6.62
C PRO A 219 -14.30 3.87 7.43
N ASN A 220 -14.31 2.67 6.86
CA ASN A 220 -13.75 1.48 7.51
C ASN A 220 -12.22 1.46 7.43
N PHE A 221 -11.55 1.24 8.55
CA PHE A 221 -10.09 1.27 8.65
C PHE A 221 -9.42 -0.05 8.23
N LEU A 222 -10.17 -1.13 8.20
CA LEU A 222 -9.72 -2.45 7.78
C LEU A 222 -10.67 -3.00 6.72
N LYS A 223 -10.18 -3.90 5.88
CA LYS A 223 -10.99 -4.59 4.86
C LYS A 223 -12.26 -5.23 5.46
N GLN A 224 -12.15 -5.76 6.67
CA GLN A 224 -13.23 -6.39 7.43
C GLN A 224 -13.75 -5.48 8.56
N GLY A 225 -13.39 -4.20 8.53
CA GLY A 225 -13.81 -3.20 9.49
C GLY A 225 -15.26 -2.74 9.27
N SER A 226 -15.70 -1.88 10.16
CA SER A 226 -17.04 -1.27 10.14
C SER A 226 -17.01 0.10 9.47
N TYR A 227 -18.08 0.48 8.80
CA TYR A 227 -18.29 1.86 8.34
C TYR A 227 -18.35 2.87 9.51
N PHE A 228 -18.52 2.37 10.73
CA PHE A 228 -18.46 3.18 11.95
C PHE A 228 -17.04 3.38 12.49
N ASP A 229 -16.00 2.79 11.90
CA ASP A 229 -14.62 2.91 12.39
C ASP A 229 -14.19 4.38 12.46
N LEU A 230 -14.40 5.15 11.38
CA LEU A 230 -14.09 6.58 11.38
C LEU A 230 -14.95 7.40 12.34
N PRO A 231 -16.31 7.36 12.32
CA PRO A 231 -17.11 8.08 13.28
C PRO A 231 -16.77 7.75 14.74
N LEU A 232 -16.58 6.48 15.07
CA LEU A 232 -16.22 6.04 16.42
C LEU A 232 -14.79 6.40 16.83
N SER A 233 -13.93 6.79 15.91
CA SER A 233 -12.58 7.29 16.20
C SER A 233 -12.55 8.78 16.56
N VAL A 234 -13.64 9.52 16.32
CA VAL A 234 -13.72 10.96 16.64
C VAL A 234 -13.85 11.13 18.15
N ARG A 235 -12.99 11.97 18.73
CA ARG A 235 -12.92 12.33 20.15
C ARG A 235 -12.83 13.85 20.30
N LEU A 236 -13.15 14.37 21.47
CA LEU A 236 -13.02 15.81 21.75
C LEU A 236 -11.59 16.33 21.53
N ASN A 237 -10.58 15.50 21.75
CA ASN A 237 -9.17 15.86 21.58
C ASN A 237 -8.67 15.81 20.13
N ASN A 238 -9.38 15.14 19.20
CA ASN A 238 -8.95 15.02 17.80
C ASN A 238 -9.93 15.65 16.80
N VAL A 239 -11.12 16.07 17.19
CA VAL A 239 -12.10 16.68 16.27
C VAL A 239 -11.53 17.95 15.60
N TYR A 240 -10.83 18.79 16.36
CA TYR A 240 -10.23 20.01 15.83
C TYR A 240 -9.12 19.73 14.79
N PRO A 241 -8.09 18.93 15.06
CA PRO A 241 -7.09 18.59 14.05
C PRO A 241 -7.69 17.86 12.84
N MET A 242 -8.69 17.00 13.01
CA MET A 242 -9.36 16.32 11.89
C MET A 242 -10.11 17.31 10.99
N THR A 243 -10.91 18.20 11.56
CA THR A 243 -11.64 19.22 10.79
C THR A 243 -10.70 20.20 10.10
N ARG A 244 -9.62 20.63 10.77
CA ARG A 244 -8.59 21.48 10.18
C ARG A 244 -7.88 20.80 9.01
N ALA A 245 -7.53 19.52 9.13
CA ALA A 245 -6.92 18.75 8.06
C ALA A 245 -7.85 18.63 6.84
N GLY A 246 -9.14 18.36 7.04
CA GLY A 246 -10.14 18.33 5.98
C GLY A 246 -10.33 19.68 5.30
N ALA A 247 -10.41 20.76 6.06
CA ALA A 247 -10.57 22.11 5.54
C ALA A 247 -9.32 22.59 4.75
N ALA A 248 -8.13 22.21 5.20
CA ALA A 248 -6.87 22.55 4.50
C ALA A 248 -6.67 21.73 3.21
N ASN A 249 -7.38 20.61 3.02
CA ASN A 249 -7.22 19.71 1.88
C ASN A 249 -8.54 19.48 1.12
N THR A 250 -9.32 20.54 0.92
CA THR A 250 -10.65 20.45 0.28
C THR A 250 -10.63 19.87 -1.12
N SER A 251 -9.57 20.11 -1.91
CA SER A 251 -9.40 19.52 -3.23
C SER A 251 -9.26 17.98 -3.16
N LEU A 252 -8.48 17.48 -2.19
CA LEU A 252 -8.33 16.06 -1.95
C LEU A 252 -9.64 15.43 -1.45
N VAL A 253 -10.34 16.10 -0.52
CA VAL A 253 -11.65 15.63 -0.04
C VAL A 253 -12.64 15.51 -1.21
N LYS A 254 -12.76 16.54 -2.06
CA LYS A 254 -13.63 16.51 -3.25
C LYS A 254 -13.25 15.43 -4.27
N TYR A 255 -11.98 15.12 -4.37
CA TYR A 255 -11.51 14.06 -5.27
C TYR A 255 -11.86 12.66 -4.78
N LEU A 256 -11.89 12.44 -3.47
CA LEU A 256 -12.11 11.12 -2.86
C LEU A 256 -13.58 10.77 -2.64
N VAL A 257 -14.46 11.77 -2.55
CA VAL A 257 -15.92 11.66 -2.30
C VAL A 257 -16.71 11.87 -3.57
#